data_d579f92fba92ba270d536f2c5f7649d6
#
_entry.id   d579f92fba92ba270d536f2c5f7649d6
#
_cell.length_a   1.000
_cell.length_b   1.000
_cell.length_c   1.000
_cell.angle_alpha   90.00
_cell.angle_beta   90.00
_cell.angle_gamma   90.00
#
_symmetry.space_group_name_H-M   'P 1'
#
loop_
_entity.id
_entity.type
_entity.pdbx_description
1 polymer ?
#
loop_
_entity_poly.entity_id
_entity_poly.type
_entity_poly.pdbx_seq_one_letter_code
_entity_poly.pdbx_strand_id
1 'polypeptide(L)'
;MPFAWTKPALVATALMFGLSGAACGQKPDPAAVAANLEAGQAYLTKVSKEDGVQPLERGMYYKVLTPAADANAPKPTVRDTVKVHYEGKLIDGTVFDSSFERGSPAVFPLEGLVEAWRVAIPQMKKGETWELYVPSELGYGDKAAGPIPANSVLVFKIELIDIQP
;
A
#
# COMPACT_ATOMS: atom_id res chain seq x y z
N MET A 1 -51.27 -2.60 59.06
CA MET A 1 -51.88 -3.82 58.46
C MET A 1 -52.74 -3.36 57.27
N PRO A 2 -52.72 -3.98 56.13
CA PRO A 2 -51.88 -5.04 55.60
C PRO A 2 -51.09 -4.64 54.33
N PHE A 3 -50.15 -5.45 54.06
CA PHE A 3 -49.32 -5.59 52.84
C PHE A 3 -50.12 -5.69 51.56
N ALA A 4 -49.61 -5.01 50.50
CA ALA A 4 -49.90 -5.35 49.12
C ALA A 4 -48.59 -5.49 48.33
N TRP A 5 -48.37 -6.72 47.90
CA TRP A 5 -47.22 -7.21 47.17
C TRP A 5 -47.50 -7.06 45.65
N THR A 6 -46.79 -6.21 44.96
CA THR A 6 -46.82 -6.18 43.49
C THR A 6 -45.48 -6.68 42.93
N LYS A 7 -45.56 -7.79 42.19
CA LYS A 7 -44.44 -8.40 41.46
C LYS A 7 -44.02 -7.55 40.28
N PRO A 8 -42.70 -7.39 40.02
CA PRO A 8 -42.28 -6.82 38.74
C PRO A 8 -42.27 -7.91 37.66
N ALA A 9 -42.79 -7.56 36.50
CA ALA A 9 -42.77 -8.39 35.30
C ALA A 9 -41.38 -8.46 34.71
N LEU A 10 -40.90 -9.68 34.46
CA LEU A 10 -39.74 -9.97 33.68
C LEU A 10 -39.99 -9.62 32.21
N VAL A 11 -39.30 -8.60 31.71
CA VAL A 11 -39.15 -8.41 30.27
C VAL A 11 -37.93 -9.18 29.81
N ALA A 12 -38.17 -10.29 29.17
CA ALA A 12 -37.13 -11.08 28.51
C ALA A 12 -36.77 -10.38 27.19
N THR A 13 -35.65 -9.68 27.16
CA THR A 13 -35.08 -9.14 25.90
C THR A 13 -34.31 -10.26 25.22
N ALA A 14 -34.92 -10.85 24.19
CA ALA A 14 -34.26 -11.82 23.33
C ALA A 14 -33.15 -11.12 22.53
N LEU A 15 -31.89 -11.42 22.84
CA LEU A 15 -30.75 -11.12 21.96
C LEU A 15 -30.83 -12.02 20.73
N MET A 16 -31.30 -11.46 19.63
CA MET A 16 -31.12 -12.07 18.31
C MET A 16 -29.66 -11.85 17.88
N PHE A 17 -28.83 -12.87 18.07
CA PHE A 17 -27.57 -13.01 17.38
C PHE A 17 -27.86 -13.28 15.91
N GLY A 18 -27.89 -12.22 15.11
CA GLY A 18 -27.88 -12.34 13.66
C GLY A 18 -26.47 -12.77 13.21
N LEU A 19 -26.27 -14.06 12.93
CA LEU A 19 -25.17 -14.54 12.10
C LEU A 19 -25.39 -13.98 10.70
N SER A 20 -24.78 -12.84 10.38
CA SER A 20 -24.63 -12.41 9.01
C SER A 20 -23.45 -13.13 8.41
N GLY A 21 -23.72 -14.25 7.79
CA GLY A 21 -22.78 -15.00 6.99
C GLY A 21 -22.52 -14.31 5.66
N ALA A 22 -21.35 -14.64 5.11
CA ALA A 22 -20.95 -14.56 3.71
C ALA A 22 -20.80 -13.15 3.11
N ALA A 23 -19.62 -12.60 3.28
CA ALA A 23 -19.09 -11.60 2.37
C ALA A 23 -18.72 -12.25 1.03
N CYS A 24 -19.68 -12.32 0.11
CA CYS A 24 -19.44 -12.57 -1.30
C CYS A 24 -19.70 -11.26 -2.05
N GLY A 25 -18.65 -10.63 -2.60
CA GLY A 25 -18.78 -9.71 -3.72
C GLY A 25 -19.48 -8.38 -3.45
N GLN A 26 -19.26 -7.74 -2.30
CA GLN A 26 -19.72 -6.37 -2.13
C GLN A 26 -18.91 -5.44 -3.03
N LYS A 27 -19.59 -4.71 -3.92
CA LYS A 27 -18.98 -3.57 -4.61
C LYS A 27 -18.44 -2.62 -3.55
N PRO A 28 -17.24 -2.05 -3.76
CA PRO A 28 -16.70 -1.06 -2.83
C PRO A 28 -17.72 0.06 -2.60
N ASP A 29 -17.89 0.46 -1.34
CA ASP A 29 -18.73 1.61 -1.00
C ASP A 29 -18.19 2.86 -1.70
N PRO A 30 -18.98 3.55 -2.56
CA PRO A 30 -18.50 4.74 -3.26
C PRO A 30 -17.99 5.84 -2.32
N ALA A 31 -18.55 5.96 -1.12
CA ALA A 31 -18.11 6.91 -0.12
C ALA A 31 -16.71 6.56 0.43
N ALA A 32 -16.45 5.27 0.70
CA ALA A 32 -15.14 4.80 1.13
C ALA A 32 -14.09 4.96 0.02
N VAL A 33 -14.46 4.71 -1.23
CA VAL A 33 -13.58 4.89 -2.40
C VAL A 33 -13.19 6.35 -2.58
N ALA A 34 -14.14 7.29 -2.42
CA ALA A 34 -13.88 8.73 -2.48
C ALA A 34 -13.02 9.20 -1.31
N ALA A 35 -13.28 8.72 -0.10
CA ALA A 35 -12.50 9.05 1.09
C ALA A 35 -11.04 8.58 0.97
N ASN A 36 -10.79 7.40 0.39
CA ASN A 36 -9.43 6.92 0.13
C ASN A 36 -8.68 7.82 -0.85
N LEU A 37 -9.36 8.28 -1.91
CA LEU A 37 -8.77 9.18 -2.89
C LEU A 37 -8.36 10.51 -2.23
N GLU A 38 -9.25 11.11 -1.45
CA GLU A 38 -8.98 12.37 -0.74
C GLU A 38 -7.85 12.21 0.28
N ALA A 39 -7.89 11.17 1.11
CA ALA A 39 -6.84 10.87 2.07
C ALA A 39 -5.48 10.62 1.38
N GLY A 40 -5.47 9.93 0.24
CA GLY A 40 -4.28 9.69 -0.57
C GLY A 40 -3.68 10.99 -1.12
N GLN A 41 -4.49 11.88 -1.66
CA GLN A 41 -4.05 13.18 -2.19
C GLN A 41 -3.48 14.07 -1.06
N ALA A 42 -4.14 14.11 0.09
CA ALA A 42 -3.65 14.82 1.27
C ALA A 42 -2.30 14.25 1.75
N TYR A 43 -2.16 12.93 1.76
CA TYR A 43 -0.92 12.24 2.12
C TYR A 43 0.22 12.60 1.15
N LEU A 44 0.02 12.48 -0.16
CA LEU A 44 1.02 12.86 -1.17
C LEU A 44 1.42 14.34 -1.07
N THR A 45 0.47 15.23 -0.82
CA THR A 45 0.74 16.65 -0.59
C THR A 45 1.58 16.87 0.67
N LYS A 46 1.38 16.08 1.71
CA LYS A 46 2.18 16.13 2.94
C LYS A 46 3.61 15.67 2.67
N VAL A 47 3.77 14.44 2.12
CA VAL A 47 5.10 13.85 1.90
C VAL A 47 5.94 14.63 0.90
N SER A 48 5.33 15.31 -0.08
CA SER A 48 6.04 16.16 -1.04
C SER A 48 6.81 17.33 -0.39
N LYS A 49 6.50 17.66 0.84
CA LYS A 49 7.13 18.73 1.63
C LYS A 49 8.12 18.21 2.66
N GLU A 50 8.26 16.89 2.78
CA GLU A 50 9.18 16.29 3.74
C GLU A 50 10.63 16.37 3.26
N ASP A 51 11.55 16.53 4.20
CA ASP A 51 12.98 16.62 3.90
C ASP A 51 13.49 15.36 3.22
N GLY A 52 14.20 15.55 2.10
CA GLY A 52 14.80 14.47 1.32
C GLY A 52 13.83 13.80 0.34
N VAL A 53 12.56 14.18 0.33
CA VAL A 53 11.60 13.70 -0.67
C VAL A 53 11.77 14.51 -1.96
N GLN A 54 11.82 13.80 -3.08
CA GLN A 54 11.99 14.36 -4.42
C GLN A 54 10.82 13.96 -5.31
N PRO A 55 10.42 14.84 -6.23
CA PRO A 55 9.38 14.52 -7.20
C PRO A 55 9.91 13.50 -8.23
N LEU A 56 9.04 12.59 -8.62
CA LEU A 56 9.23 11.68 -9.73
C LEU A 56 8.10 11.90 -10.74
N GLU A 57 8.25 11.33 -11.93
CA GLU A 57 7.26 11.46 -12.99
C GLU A 57 5.86 11.02 -12.54
N ARG A 58 4.83 11.60 -13.17
CA ARG A 58 3.42 11.21 -13.03
C ARG A 58 2.85 11.34 -11.61
N GLY A 59 3.36 12.31 -10.83
CA GLY A 59 2.84 12.60 -9.50
C GLY A 59 3.32 11.66 -8.40
N MET A 60 4.30 10.81 -8.70
CA MET A 60 5.02 10.05 -7.69
C MET A 60 6.04 10.92 -6.96
N TYR A 61 6.43 10.44 -5.79
CA TYR A 61 7.55 11.00 -5.03
C TYR A 61 8.43 9.85 -4.54
N TYR A 62 9.68 10.15 -4.27
CA TYR A 62 10.61 9.17 -3.68
C TYR A 62 11.55 9.82 -2.69
N LYS A 63 12.08 9.02 -1.80
CA LYS A 63 13.13 9.38 -0.86
C LYS A 63 14.21 8.30 -0.89
N VAL A 64 15.46 8.71 -1.07
CA VAL A 64 16.59 7.79 -0.97
C VAL A 64 16.85 7.53 0.50
N LEU A 65 16.62 6.29 0.94
CA LEU A 65 16.89 5.85 2.32
C LEU A 65 18.35 5.43 2.48
N THR A 66 18.87 4.71 1.47
CA THR A 66 20.27 4.29 1.42
C THR A 66 20.80 4.57 0.02
N PRO A 67 21.83 5.39 -0.13
CA PRO A 67 22.46 5.61 -1.43
C PRO A 67 23.30 4.39 -1.86
N ALA A 68 23.54 4.26 -3.17
CA ALA A 68 24.47 3.27 -3.68
C ALA A 68 25.89 3.53 -3.17
N ALA A 69 26.60 2.46 -2.82
CA ALA A 69 27.99 2.56 -2.39
C ALA A 69 28.91 3.07 -3.51
N ASP A 70 28.58 2.74 -4.76
CA ASP A 70 29.24 3.26 -5.96
C ASP A 70 28.35 4.29 -6.66
N ALA A 71 28.85 5.52 -6.78
CA ALA A 71 28.15 6.58 -7.48
C ALA A 71 27.88 6.28 -8.97
N ASN A 72 28.68 5.39 -9.57
CA ASN A 72 28.55 4.94 -10.95
C ASN A 72 27.83 3.58 -11.08
N ALA A 73 27.21 3.07 -10.00
CA ALA A 73 26.49 1.82 -10.04
C ALA A 73 25.44 1.81 -11.18
N PRO A 74 25.28 0.69 -11.88
CA PRO A 74 24.37 0.60 -13.02
C PRO A 74 22.91 0.80 -12.60
N LYS A 75 22.13 1.28 -13.55
CA LYS A 75 20.66 1.36 -13.46
C LYS A 75 20.04 0.34 -14.40
N PRO A 76 18.92 -0.30 -14.02
CA PRO A 76 18.24 -1.21 -14.93
C PRO A 76 17.49 -0.46 -16.02
N THR A 77 17.21 -1.15 -17.09
CA THR A 77 16.24 -0.75 -18.11
C THR A 77 14.89 -1.45 -17.87
N VAL A 78 13.83 -0.98 -18.51
CA VAL A 78 12.50 -1.61 -18.40
C VAL A 78 12.45 -3.06 -18.90
N ARG A 79 13.46 -3.51 -19.65
CA ARG A 79 13.57 -4.88 -20.20
C ARG A 79 14.31 -5.82 -19.28
N ASP A 80 14.99 -5.30 -18.27
CA ASP A 80 15.81 -6.11 -17.39
C ASP A 80 14.95 -6.81 -16.33
N THR A 81 15.48 -7.89 -15.82
CA THR A 81 14.99 -8.58 -14.64
C THR A 81 15.74 -8.02 -13.43
N VAL A 82 15.03 -7.66 -12.38
CA VAL A 82 15.63 -7.10 -11.17
C VAL A 82 15.43 -8.02 -9.98
N LYS A 83 16.43 -8.06 -9.12
CA LYS A 83 16.36 -8.69 -7.81
C LYS A 83 16.20 -7.62 -6.75
N VAL A 84 15.11 -7.66 -6.02
CA VAL A 84 14.76 -6.64 -5.05
C VAL A 84 14.32 -7.23 -3.72
N HIS A 85 14.63 -6.54 -2.63
CA HIS A 85 13.80 -6.61 -1.44
C HIS A 85 12.78 -5.47 -1.45
N TYR A 86 11.57 -5.76 -1.03
CA TYR A 86 10.52 -4.74 -0.98
C TYR A 86 9.52 -4.98 0.15
N GLU A 87 8.89 -3.90 0.55
CA GLU A 87 7.72 -3.89 1.42
C GLU A 87 6.72 -2.88 0.87
N GLY A 88 5.48 -3.32 0.68
CA GLY A 88 4.37 -2.48 0.27
C GLY A 88 3.41 -2.27 1.42
N LYS A 89 3.07 -1.01 1.69
CA LYS A 89 2.13 -0.63 2.76
C LYS A 89 1.14 0.43 2.28
N LEU A 90 0.00 0.47 2.94
CA LEU A 90 -0.99 1.54 2.82
C LEU A 90 -0.52 2.77 3.61
N ILE A 91 -1.19 3.92 3.41
CA ILE A 91 -0.86 5.17 4.12
C ILE A 91 -1.10 5.12 5.63
N ASP A 92 -1.91 4.17 6.11
CA ASP A 92 -2.14 3.89 7.53
C ASP A 92 -1.07 2.98 8.16
N GLY A 93 -0.10 2.52 7.34
CA GLY A 93 0.97 1.62 7.76
C GLY A 93 0.67 0.13 7.62
N THR A 94 -0.54 -0.26 7.18
CA THR A 94 -0.89 -1.66 6.94
C THR A 94 -0.01 -2.24 5.84
N VAL A 95 0.83 -3.21 6.15
CA VAL A 95 1.66 -3.94 5.19
C VAL A 95 0.79 -4.94 4.45
N PHE A 96 0.80 -4.89 3.13
CA PHE A 96 0.03 -5.82 2.30
C PHE A 96 0.92 -6.86 1.60
N ASP A 97 2.21 -6.58 1.44
CA ASP A 97 3.18 -7.54 0.90
C ASP A 97 4.60 -7.13 1.30
N SER A 98 5.43 -8.12 1.70
CA SER A 98 6.80 -7.89 2.11
C SER A 98 7.69 -9.09 1.80
N SER A 99 8.73 -8.86 1.00
CA SER A 99 9.79 -9.84 0.77
C SER A 99 10.74 -9.95 1.97
N PHE A 100 10.81 -8.91 2.80
CA PHE A 100 11.57 -8.95 4.04
C PHE A 100 10.96 -9.94 5.03
N GLU A 101 9.62 -9.94 5.18
CA GLU A 101 8.92 -10.91 6.03
C GLU A 101 9.08 -12.34 5.54
N ARG A 102 9.13 -12.54 4.20
CA ARG A 102 9.39 -13.85 3.60
C ARG A 102 10.84 -14.32 3.74
N GLY A 103 11.76 -13.43 4.15
CA GLY A 103 13.18 -13.74 4.34
C GLY A 103 13.96 -13.99 3.04
N SER A 104 13.39 -13.64 1.88
CA SER A 104 14.04 -13.84 0.59
C SER A 104 13.67 -12.74 -0.40
N PRO A 105 14.67 -12.21 -1.17
CA PRO A 105 14.40 -11.24 -2.20
C PRO A 105 13.60 -11.84 -3.34
N ALA A 106 12.83 -11.00 -4.01
CA ALA A 106 12.06 -11.36 -5.18
C ALA A 106 12.83 -11.02 -6.46
N VAL A 107 12.56 -11.79 -7.51
CA VAL A 107 13.15 -11.58 -8.86
C VAL A 107 12.00 -11.34 -9.82
N PHE A 108 12.00 -10.20 -10.49
CA PHE A 108 10.91 -9.79 -11.37
C PHE A 108 11.43 -9.23 -12.70
N PRO A 109 10.84 -9.62 -13.85
CA PRO A 109 10.98 -8.87 -15.09
C PRO A 109 10.22 -7.54 -14.94
N LEU A 110 10.91 -6.41 -15.13
CA LEU A 110 10.34 -5.08 -14.91
C LEU A 110 9.13 -4.78 -15.77
N GLU A 111 9.12 -5.27 -17.00
CA GLU A 111 8.00 -5.04 -17.94
C GLU A 111 6.65 -5.58 -17.45
N GLY A 112 6.66 -6.61 -16.60
CA GLY A 112 5.46 -7.23 -16.02
C GLY A 112 4.92 -6.60 -14.75
N LEU A 113 5.59 -5.58 -14.22
CA LEU A 113 5.22 -4.96 -12.95
C LEU A 113 4.23 -3.79 -13.10
N VAL A 114 3.69 -3.36 -11.97
CA VAL A 114 2.85 -2.15 -11.91
C VAL A 114 3.60 -0.95 -12.46
N GLU A 115 2.86 -0.01 -13.06
CA GLU A 115 3.43 1.10 -13.79
C GLU A 115 4.39 1.95 -12.94
N ALA A 116 4.07 2.17 -11.67
CA ALA A 116 4.93 2.87 -10.74
C ALA A 116 6.35 2.28 -10.67
N TRP A 117 6.48 0.97 -10.61
CA TRP A 117 7.78 0.29 -10.55
C TRP A 117 8.53 0.34 -11.89
N ARG A 118 7.80 0.25 -13.00
CA ARG A 118 8.37 0.39 -14.35
C ARG A 118 8.97 1.76 -14.61
N VAL A 119 8.48 2.79 -13.93
CA VAL A 119 8.99 4.16 -14.02
C VAL A 119 10.10 4.41 -12.99
N ALA A 120 9.92 3.95 -11.74
CA ALA A 120 10.81 4.28 -10.64
C ALA A 120 12.11 3.46 -10.65
N ILE A 121 12.02 2.13 -10.81
CA ILE A 121 13.18 1.24 -10.67
C ILE A 121 14.27 1.53 -11.72
N PRO A 122 13.97 1.87 -13.00
CA PRO A 122 14.99 2.29 -13.95
C PRO A 122 15.77 3.56 -13.56
N GLN A 123 15.29 4.30 -12.58
CA GLN A 123 16.00 5.48 -12.06
C GLN A 123 16.86 5.18 -10.84
N MET A 124 16.63 4.03 -10.19
CA MET A 124 17.44 3.55 -9.07
C MET A 124 18.79 3.00 -9.56
N LYS A 125 19.82 3.21 -8.77
CA LYS A 125 21.10 2.52 -8.94
C LYS A 125 21.11 1.21 -8.16
N LYS A 126 21.82 0.22 -8.67
CA LYS A 126 22.08 -1.02 -7.93
C LYS A 126 22.67 -0.69 -6.55
N GLY A 127 22.10 -1.25 -5.50
CA GLY A 127 22.48 -1.02 -4.11
C GLY A 127 21.73 0.12 -3.43
N GLU A 128 20.88 0.85 -4.13
CA GLU A 128 20.03 1.87 -3.50
C GLU A 128 18.81 1.27 -2.81
N THR A 129 18.40 1.92 -1.74
CA THR A 129 17.09 1.69 -1.12
C THR A 129 16.28 2.97 -1.19
N TRP A 130 15.10 2.89 -1.78
CA TRP A 130 14.18 4.00 -1.88
C TRP A 130 12.90 3.74 -1.09
N GLU A 131 12.29 4.81 -0.59
CA GLU A 131 10.89 4.85 -0.25
C GLU A 131 10.15 5.57 -1.37
N LEU A 132 9.19 4.89 -1.98
CA LEU A 132 8.45 5.34 -3.15
C LEU A 132 6.99 5.57 -2.77
N TYR A 133 6.46 6.74 -3.09
CA TYR A 133 5.07 7.14 -2.84
C TYR A 133 4.31 7.16 -4.16
N VAL A 134 3.32 6.30 -4.27
CA VAL A 134 2.65 5.97 -5.53
C VAL A 134 1.19 6.40 -5.47
N PRO A 135 0.75 7.32 -6.33
CA PRO A 135 -0.67 7.61 -6.48
C PRO A 135 -1.42 6.38 -6.99
N SER A 136 -2.69 6.27 -6.65
CA SER A 136 -3.51 5.08 -6.92
C SER A 136 -3.53 4.69 -8.40
N GLU A 137 -3.50 5.67 -9.30
CA GLU A 137 -3.58 5.46 -10.75
C GLU A 137 -2.39 4.68 -11.32
N LEU A 138 -1.25 4.73 -10.64
CA LEU A 138 -0.03 4.01 -11.03
C LEU A 138 0.17 2.70 -10.27
N GLY A 139 -0.73 2.42 -9.32
CA GLY A 139 -0.82 1.18 -8.57
C GLY A 139 -1.97 0.30 -9.08
N TYR A 140 -3.00 0.14 -8.25
CA TYR A 140 -4.18 -0.70 -8.55
C TYR A 140 -5.42 0.10 -8.97
N GLY A 141 -5.35 1.44 -9.01
CA GLY A 141 -6.40 2.32 -9.49
C GLY A 141 -7.68 2.27 -8.65
N ASP A 142 -8.79 2.35 -9.34
CA ASP A 142 -10.15 2.35 -8.79
C ASP A 142 -10.67 0.96 -8.37
N LYS A 143 -9.81 -0.06 -8.44
CA LYS A 143 -10.14 -1.44 -8.10
C LYS A 143 -9.46 -1.86 -6.81
N ALA A 144 -10.21 -2.56 -5.96
CA ALA A 144 -9.63 -3.24 -4.82
C ALA A 144 -8.80 -4.45 -5.28
N ALA A 145 -7.65 -4.67 -4.64
CA ALA A 145 -6.75 -5.79 -4.94
C ALA A 145 -6.31 -6.48 -3.64
N GLY A 146 -6.95 -7.60 -3.31
CA GLY A 146 -6.70 -8.29 -2.04
C GLY A 146 -6.96 -7.36 -0.85
N PRO A 147 -5.96 -7.12 0.02
CA PRO A 147 -6.10 -6.23 1.18
C PRO A 147 -6.02 -4.75 0.82
N ILE A 148 -5.77 -4.39 -0.44
CA ILE A 148 -5.63 -3.01 -0.90
C ILE A 148 -6.99 -2.47 -1.32
N PRO A 149 -7.56 -1.48 -0.63
CA PRO A 149 -8.79 -0.82 -1.05
C PRO A 149 -8.65 -0.07 -2.37
N ALA A 150 -9.76 0.16 -3.05
CA ALA A 150 -9.80 1.00 -4.26
C ALA A 150 -9.29 2.43 -3.96
N ASN A 151 -8.63 3.05 -4.94
CA ASN A 151 -8.03 4.39 -4.85
C ASN A 151 -7.01 4.58 -3.72
N SER A 152 -6.33 3.51 -3.31
CA SER A 152 -5.29 3.60 -2.29
C SER A 152 -3.98 4.14 -2.86
N VAL A 153 -3.41 5.14 -2.21
CA VAL A 153 -2.00 5.49 -2.36
C VAL A 153 -1.16 4.40 -1.71
N LEU A 154 -0.10 4.00 -2.39
CA LEU A 154 0.80 2.94 -1.93
C LEU A 154 2.15 3.52 -1.56
N VAL A 155 2.74 2.99 -0.51
CA VAL A 155 4.09 3.32 -0.08
C VAL A 155 4.94 2.07 -0.17
N PHE A 156 6.00 2.12 -0.98
CA PHE A 156 6.92 1.00 -1.14
C PHE A 156 8.30 1.37 -0.61
N LYS A 157 8.86 0.51 0.20
CA LYS A 157 10.30 0.46 0.43
C LYS A 157 10.88 -0.54 -0.54
N ILE A 158 11.85 -0.13 -1.37
CA ILE A 158 12.46 -0.97 -2.41
C ILE A 158 13.97 -0.89 -2.27
N GLU A 159 14.62 -2.04 -2.13
CA GLU A 159 16.06 -2.19 -2.20
C GLU A 159 16.43 -2.90 -3.50
N LEU A 160 17.16 -2.25 -4.39
CA LEU A 160 17.60 -2.81 -5.66
C LEU A 160 18.92 -3.56 -5.45
N ILE A 161 18.82 -4.88 -5.32
CA ILE A 161 19.98 -5.76 -5.00
C ILE A 161 20.80 -6.08 -6.23
N ASP A 162 20.13 -6.45 -7.35
CA ASP A 162 20.83 -6.89 -8.55
C ASP A 162 20.00 -6.63 -9.82
N ILE A 163 20.70 -6.60 -10.94
CA ILE A 163 20.16 -6.37 -12.27
C ILE A 163 20.61 -7.52 -13.16
N GLN A 164 19.67 -8.17 -13.82
CA GLN A 164 19.88 -9.26 -14.76
C GLN A 164 19.38 -8.80 -16.14
N PRO A 165 20.28 -8.55 -17.09
CA PRO A 165 19.92 -8.15 -18.45
C PRO A 165 19.12 -9.20 -19.22
#